data_02ef0938d48efb9e93048409538df20d
#
_entry.id   02ef0938d48efb9e93048409538df20d
#
_cell.length_a   1.000
_cell.length_b   1.000
_cell.length_c   1.000
_cell.angle_alpha   90.00
_cell.angle_beta   90.00
_cell.angle_gamma   90.00
#
_symmetry.space_group_name_H-M   'P 1'
#
loop_
_entity.id
_entity.type
_entity.pdbx_description
1 polymer ?
#
loop_
_entity_poly.entity_id
_entity_poly.type
_entity_poly.pdbx_seq_one_letter_code
_entity_poly.pdbx_strand_id
1 'polypeptide(L)'
;MTKRLLSFLLSFLLVFTGFIPYRPLSAQEKQAHNIAVLDLIANGVSESEGLTLSENLRSMVAEIISSDDFAERSDVGYTIVERSQMDRIFDQFDIQNTGCTDVECAVEFGKMLSVDQIVIGSVGLVGETYSIQARIIDVESSRILNVSNETYKGLRDNLLTAVVPDVAYELMYGAKRKSSKKLYYIIGGIVLVGGAVIAGLSGGSGGGDSGGGEGTAVIDIILDE
;
A
#
# COMPACT_ATOMS: atom_id res chain seq x y z
N MET A 1 -39.23 54.36 -31.75
CA MET A 1 -37.95 53.68 -32.08
C MET A 1 -37.49 52.72 -30.95
N THR A 2 -37.75 52.96 -29.72
CA THR A 2 -37.30 52.18 -28.53
C THR A 2 -37.83 50.71 -28.45
N LYS A 3 -39.09 50.49 -28.82
CA LYS A 3 -39.70 49.15 -28.73
C LYS A 3 -39.10 48.12 -29.74
N ARG A 4 -38.66 48.57 -30.91
CA ARG A 4 -38.05 47.69 -31.90
C ARG A 4 -36.61 47.32 -31.53
N LEU A 5 -35.85 48.23 -30.93
CA LEU A 5 -34.51 47.99 -30.38
C LEU A 5 -34.51 46.98 -29.22
N LEU A 6 -35.52 47.11 -28.33
CA LEU A 6 -35.67 46.19 -27.19
C LEU A 6 -35.99 44.76 -27.64
N SER A 7 -36.81 44.61 -28.71
CA SER A 7 -37.14 43.30 -29.29
C SER A 7 -35.93 42.61 -29.94
N PHE A 8 -35.08 43.38 -30.63
CA PHE A 8 -33.83 42.85 -31.18
C PHE A 8 -32.81 42.44 -30.13
N LEU A 9 -32.68 43.22 -29.04
CA LEU A 9 -31.81 42.89 -27.91
C LEU A 9 -32.27 41.61 -27.19
N LEU A 10 -33.59 41.44 -26.98
CA LEU A 10 -34.17 40.26 -26.36
C LEU A 10 -33.97 39.00 -27.20
N SER A 11 -34.15 39.12 -28.53
CA SER A 11 -33.94 38.03 -29.49
C SER A 11 -32.46 37.63 -29.56
N PHE A 12 -31.53 38.58 -29.53
CA PHE A 12 -30.09 38.33 -29.51
C PHE A 12 -29.64 37.65 -28.24
N LEU A 13 -30.20 38.03 -27.07
CA LEU A 13 -29.92 37.42 -25.76
C LEU A 13 -30.37 35.95 -25.76
N LEU A 14 -31.53 35.62 -26.33
CA LEU A 14 -32.05 34.24 -26.39
C LEU A 14 -31.20 33.33 -27.31
N VAL A 15 -30.67 33.86 -28.41
CA VAL A 15 -29.80 33.10 -29.31
C VAL A 15 -28.42 32.85 -28.66
N PHE A 16 -27.92 33.79 -27.85
CA PHE A 16 -26.61 33.68 -27.22
C PHE A 16 -26.60 32.72 -26.01
N THR A 17 -27.74 32.55 -25.32
CA THR A 17 -27.86 31.60 -24.21
C THR A 17 -28.01 30.14 -24.67
N GLY A 18 -28.37 29.89 -25.93
CA GLY A 18 -28.49 28.56 -26.55
C GLY A 18 -27.16 27.89 -26.92
N PHE A 19 -26.02 28.60 -26.83
CA PHE A 19 -24.71 28.09 -27.21
C PHE A 19 -23.79 27.79 -26.02
N ILE A 20 -24.38 27.51 -24.85
CA ILE A 20 -23.58 26.93 -23.74
C ILE A 20 -23.36 25.47 -24.13
N PRO A 21 -22.11 25.04 -24.44
CA PRO A 21 -21.85 23.64 -24.67
C PRO A 21 -22.14 22.92 -23.36
N TYR A 22 -23.25 22.18 -23.33
CA TYR A 22 -23.47 21.20 -22.25
C TYR A 22 -22.33 20.20 -22.37
N ARG A 23 -21.26 20.41 -21.58
CA ARG A 23 -20.30 19.35 -21.31
C ARG A 23 -21.07 18.33 -20.45
N PRO A 24 -21.38 17.13 -20.98
CA PRO A 24 -21.83 16.08 -20.11
C PRO A 24 -20.71 15.91 -19.08
N LEU A 25 -21.03 16.11 -17.80
CA LEU A 25 -20.18 15.71 -16.70
C LEU A 25 -20.24 14.19 -16.70
N SER A 26 -19.48 13.57 -17.63
CA SER A 26 -19.19 12.15 -17.56
C SER A 26 -18.30 11.99 -16.32
N ALA A 27 -18.92 11.90 -15.16
CA ALA A 27 -18.31 11.19 -14.06
C ALA A 27 -18.08 9.78 -14.62
N GLN A 28 -16.88 9.51 -15.08
CA GLN A 28 -16.45 8.20 -15.48
C GLN A 28 -16.49 7.41 -14.19
N GLU A 29 -17.60 6.70 -13.96
CA GLU A 29 -17.77 5.80 -12.83
C GLU A 29 -16.66 4.76 -12.99
N LYS A 30 -15.64 4.87 -12.15
CA LYS A 30 -14.55 3.90 -12.15
C LYS A 30 -15.18 2.53 -11.92
N GLN A 31 -14.88 1.58 -12.78
CA GLN A 31 -15.31 0.21 -12.62
C GLN A 31 -14.82 -0.27 -11.25
N ALA A 32 -15.74 -0.63 -10.37
CA ALA A 32 -15.39 -1.09 -9.04
C ALA A 32 -15.14 -2.61 -9.07
N HIS A 33 -13.98 -3.04 -8.59
CA HIS A 33 -13.64 -4.44 -8.39
C HIS A 33 -13.84 -4.80 -6.92
N ASN A 34 -14.53 -5.92 -6.68
CA ASN A 34 -14.62 -6.50 -5.35
C ASN A 34 -13.40 -7.37 -5.10
N ILE A 35 -12.70 -7.14 -3.99
CA ILE A 35 -11.53 -7.92 -3.59
C ILE A 35 -11.75 -8.58 -2.23
N ALA A 36 -11.44 -9.87 -2.13
CA ALA A 36 -11.43 -10.60 -0.87
C ALA A 36 -9.99 -10.94 -0.47
N VAL A 37 -9.69 -10.87 0.82
CA VAL A 37 -8.41 -11.30 1.38
C VAL A 37 -8.68 -12.47 2.31
N LEU A 38 -8.29 -13.68 1.88
CA LEU A 38 -8.44 -14.89 2.69
C LEU A 38 -7.40 -14.93 3.82
N ASP A 39 -7.67 -15.79 4.80
CA ASP A 39 -6.71 -16.02 5.88
C ASP A 39 -5.45 -16.72 5.33
N LEU A 40 -4.29 -16.25 5.80
CA LEU A 40 -2.99 -16.84 5.47
C LEU A 40 -2.85 -18.22 6.11
N ILE A 41 -2.37 -19.18 5.34
CA ILE A 41 -2.07 -20.51 5.90
C ILE A 41 -0.85 -20.43 6.82
N ALA A 42 -1.02 -20.84 8.06
CA ALA A 42 0.02 -20.82 9.08
C ALA A 42 0.90 -22.09 8.99
N ASN A 43 2.19 -21.90 8.68
CA ASN A 43 3.18 -22.97 8.58
C ASN A 43 4.33 -22.75 9.58
N GLY A 44 4.31 -23.46 10.71
CA GLY A 44 5.32 -23.27 11.75
C GLY A 44 5.13 -22.05 12.66
N VAL A 45 4.07 -21.29 12.46
CA VAL A 45 3.55 -20.28 13.40
C VAL A 45 2.25 -20.80 14.01
N SER A 46 1.79 -20.21 15.12
CA SER A 46 0.50 -20.58 15.68
C SER A 46 -0.66 -20.10 14.79
N GLU A 47 -1.78 -20.81 14.83
CA GLU A 47 -3.00 -20.41 14.10
C GLU A 47 -3.45 -19.00 14.48
N SER A 48 -3.42 -18.65 15.77
CA SER A 48 -3.76 -17.30 16.25
C SER A 48 -2.83 -16.22 15.70
N GLU A 49 -1.54 -16.52 15.50
CA GLU A 49 -0.57 -15.61 14.90
C GLU A 49 -0.86 -15.46 13.39
N GLY A 50 -1.16 -16.56 12.71
CA GLY A 50 -1.59 -16.54 11.31
C GLY A 50 -2.85 -15.69 11.11
N LEU A 51 -3.86 -15.86 11.94
CA LEU A 51 -5.08 -15.05 11.91
C LEU A 51 -4.80 -13.56 12.16
N THR A 52 -3.94 -13.23 13.13
CA THR A 52 -3.57 -11.84 13.43
C THR A 52 -2.86 -11.20 12.23
N LEU A 53 -1.95 -11.92 11.57
CA LEU A 53 -1.27 -11.43 10.37
C LEU A 53 -2.22 -11.27 9.19
N SER A 54 -3.20 -12.17 9.04
CA SER A 54 -4.25 -12.10 8.01
C SER A 54 -5.14 -10.87 8.19
N GLU A 55 -5.59 -10.58 9.42
CA GLU A 55 -6.36 -9.38 9.74
C GLU A 55 -5.57 -8.11 9.49
N ASN A 56 -4.29 -8.09 9.85
CA ASN A 56 -3.43 -6.96 9.59
C ASN A 56 -3.22 -6.74 8.08
N LEU A 57 -3.01 -7.82 7.30
CA LEU A 57 -2.90 -7.74 5.84
C LEU A 57 -4.18 -7.18 5.22
N ARG A 58 -5.35 -7.67 5.66
CA ARG A 58 -6.66 -7.18 5.20
C ARG A 58 -6.84 -5.69 5.50
N SER A 59 -6.48 -5.27 6.71
CA SER A 59 -6.54 -3.86 7.12
C SER A 59 -5.62 -2.98 6.28
N MET A 60 -4.40 -3.43 6.00
CA MET A 60 -3.43 -2.69 5.17
C MET A 60 -3.91 -2.58 3.71
N VAL A 61 -4.46 -3.66 3.15
CA VAL A 61 -5.07 -3.61 1.80
C VAL A 61 -6.23 -2.63 1.77
N ALA A 62 -7.13 -2.65 2.78
CA ALA A 62 -8.24 -1.70 2.89
C ALA A 62 -7.77 -0.25 2.99
N GLU A 63 -6.72 0.02 3.77
CA GLU A 63 -6.11 1.35 3.90
C GLU A 63 -5.55 1.84 2.56
N ILE A 64 -4.80 0.98 1.85
CA ILE A 64 -4.21 1.32 0.55
C ILE A 64 -5.30 1.65 -0.47
N ILE A 65 -6.32 0.80 -0.64
CA ILE A 65 -7.38 1.04 -1.63
C ILE A 65 -8.24 2.27 -1.32
N SER A 66 -8.29 2.68 -0.06
CA SER A 66 -9.00 3.89 0.40
C SER A 66 -8.15 5.15 0.31
N SER A 67 -6.87 5.05 -0.02
CA SER A 67 -5.96 6.20 -0.10
C SER A 67 -6.12 6.97 -1.41
N ASP A 68 -5.99 8.29 -1.34
CA ASP A 68 -6.02 9.17 -2.51
C ASP A 68 -4.90 8.81 -3.51
N ASP A 69 -3.70 8.46 -3.01
CA ASP A 69 -2.56 8.07 -3.85
C ASP A 69 -2.88 6.84 -4.71
N PHE A 70 -3.54 5.83 -4.13
CA PHE A 70 -3.96 4.65 -4.88
C PHE A 70 -5.09 4.99 -5.86
N ALA A 71 -6.06 5.79 -5.45
CA ALA A 71 -7.17 6.23 -6.28
C ALA A 71 -6.71 7.04 -7.51
N GLU A 72 -5.63 7.81 -7.39
CA GLU A 72 -5.04 8.56 -8.51
C GLU A 72 -4.26 7.67 -9.49
N ARG A 73 -3.65 6.58 -9.00
CA ARG A 73 -2.81 5.67 -9.81
C ARG A 73 -3.58 4.52 -10.41
N SER A 74 -4.71 4.14 -9.81
CA SER A 74 -5.54 3.04 -10.28
C SER A 74 -6.63 3.54 -11.22
N ASP A 75 -6.78 2.89 -12.36
CA ASP A 75 -7.86 3.16 -13.32
C ASP A 75 -9.20 2.58 -12.84
N VAL A 76 -9.18 1.68 -11.84
CA VAL A 76 -10.35 1.01 -11.26
C VAL A 76 -10.49 1.36 -9.79
N GLY A 77 -11.73 1.36 -9.29
CA GLY A 77 -12.03 1.41 -7.87
C GLY A 77 -11.97 0.02 -7.25
N TYR A 78 -11.76 -0.07 -5.94
CA TYR A 78 -11.80 -1.34 -5.22
C TYR A 78 -12.75 -1.26 -4.04
N THR A 79 -13.43 -2.38 -3.77
CA THR A 79 -14.22 -2.58 -2.56
C THR A 79 -13.76 -3.89 -1.91
N ILE A 80 -13.35 -3.83 -0.64
CA ILE A 80 -12.93 -5.02 0.08
C ILE A 80 -14.13 -5.73 0.69
N VAL A 81 -14.14 -7.06 0.61
CA VAL A 81 -15.15 -7.90 1.28
C VAL A 81 -14.75 -8.09 2.74
N GLU A 82 -15.65 -7.72 3.64
CA GLU A 82 -15.44 -7.84 5.08
C GLU A 82 -15.39 -9.31 5.52
N ARG A 83 -14.54 -9.62 6.52
CA ARG A 83 -14.43 -10.98 7.06
C ARG A 83 -15.76 -11.57 7.46
N SER A 84 -16.59 -10.82 8.17
CA SER A 84 -17.92 -11.26 8.62
C SER A 84 -18.87 -11.63 7.48
N GLN A 85 -18.66 -11.09 6.28
CA GLN A 85 -19.41 -11.48 5.08
C GLN A 85 -18.86 -12.79 4.51
N MET A 86 -17.55 -12.96 4.47
CA MET A 86 -16.91 -14.20 4.03
C MET A 86 -17.32 -15.37 4.94
N ASP A 87 -17.20 -15.20 6.25
CA ASP A 87 -17.55 -16.24 7.24
C ASP A 87 -19.02 -16.69 7.06
N ARG A 88 -19.97 -15.77 6.87
CA ARG A 88 -21.38 -16.12 6.63
C ARG A 88 -21.59 -16.94 5.35
N ILE A 89 -20.81 -16.65 4.30
CA ILE A 89 -20.89 -17.40 3.05
C ILE A 89 -20.29 -18.79 3.23
N PHE A 90 -19.13 -18.89 3.88
CA PHE A 90 -18.47 -20.17 4.16
C PHE A 90 -19.32 -21.07 5.07
N ASP A 91 -19.96 -20.50 6.09
CA ASP A 91 -20.89 -21.22 6.97
C ASP A 91 -22.10 -21.81 6.19
N GLN A 92 -22.60 -21.08 5.18
CA GLN A 92 -23.71 -21.59 4.35
C GLN A 92 -23.33 -22.84 3.53
N PHE A 93 -22.06 -22.94 3.17
CA PHE A 93 -21.55 -24.07 2.37
C PHE A 93 -20.84 -25.14 3.22
N ASP A 94 -20.89 -25.03 4.55
CA ASP A 94 -20.16 -25.91 5.50
C ASP A 94 -18.65 -26.00 5.20
N ILE A 95 -18.08 -24.87 4.78
CA ILE A 95 -16.68 -24.76 4.42
C ILE A 95 -15.91 -24.10 5.57
N GLN A 96 -14.88 -24.79 6.04
CA GLN A 96 -13.95 -24.18 6.98
C GLN A 96 -13.04 -23.19 6.23
N ASN A 97 -12.92 -21.95 6.73
CA ASN A 97 -12.02 -20.94 6.17
C ASN A 97 -10.56 -21.29 6.51
N THR A 98 -10.05 -22.30 5.84
CA THR A 98 -8.68 -22.79 6.05
C THR A 98 -7.63 -22.10 5.18
N GLY A 99 -8.02 -21.08 4.43
CA GLY A 99 -7.18 -20.41 3.44
C GLY A 99 -6.89 -21.28 2.21
N CYS A 100 -6.29 -20.67 1.21
CA CYS A 100 -5.86 -21.31 -0.04
C CYS A 100 -4.41 -21.02 -0.33
N THR A 101 -3.72 -21.96 -0.98
CA THR A 101 -2.37 -21.73 -1.52
C THR A 101 -2.28 -21.92 -3.03
N ASP A 102 -3.28 -22.51 -3.66
CA ASP A 102 -3.32 -22.72 -5.10
C ASP A 102 -4.38 -21.88 -5.79
N VAL A 103 -4.21 -21.70 -7.11
CA VAL A 103 -5.08 -20.81 -7.91
C VAL A 103 -6.48 -21.38 -8.06
N GLU A 104 -6.61 -22.70 -8.19
CA GLU A 104 -7.88 -23.37 -8.41
C GLU A 104 -8.80 -23.19 -7.20
N CYS A 105 -8.30 -23.48 -6.00
CA CYS A 105 -8.98 -23.20 -4.75
C CYS A 105 -9.39 -21.72 -4.62
N ALA A 106 -8.48 -20.80 -4.90
CA ALA A 106 -8.75 -19.38 -4.83
C ALA A 106 -9.88 -18.93 -5.76
N VAL A 107 -9.91 -19.45 -6.98
CA VAL A 107 -10.95 -19.14 -7.97
C VAL A 107 -12.30 -19.68 -7.53
N GLU A 108 -12.36 -20.88 -6.93
CA GLU A 108 -13.60 -21.44 -6.39
C GLU A 108 -14.14 -20.57 -5.25
N PHE A 109 -13.29 -20.18 -4.30
CA PHE A 109 -13.68 -19.26 -3.21
C PHE A 109 -14.09 -17.89 -3.76
N GLY A 110 -13.37 -17.36 -4.72
CA GLY A 110 -13.69 -16.07 -5.34
C GLY A 110 -15.07 -16.07 -6.00
N LYS A 111 -15.43 -17.15 -6.69
CA LYS A 111 -16.76 -17.33 -7.28
C LYS A 111 -17.86 -17.42 -6.22
N MET A 112 -17.63 -18.16 -5.13
CA MET A 112 -18.58 -18.25 -4.02
C MET A 112 -18.82 -16.89 -3.35
N LEU A 113 -17.74 -16.11 -3.16
CA LEU A 113 -17.79 -14.76 -2.60
C LEU A 113 -18.31 -13.72 -3.59
N SER A 114 -18.45 -14.08 -4.87
CA SER A 114 -18.82 -13.15 -5.96
C SER A 114 -17.89 -11.95 -6.04
N VAL A 115 -16.58 -12.20 -5.93
CA VAL A 115 -15.54 -11.18 -6.05
C VAL A 115 -14.79 -11.29 -7.37
N ASP A 116 -14.23 -10.16 -7.82
CA ASP A 116 -13.44 -10.08 -9.05
C ASP A 116 -11.99 -10.55 -8.82
N GLN A 117 -11.48 -10.25 -7.62
CA GLN A 117 -10.11 -10.59 -7.23
C GLN A 117 -10.06 -11.20 -5.84
N ILE A 118 -9.10 -12.09 -5.64
CA ILE A 118 -8.90 -12.76 -4.36
C ILE A 118 -7.42 -12.79 -3.99
N VAL A 119 -7.12 -12.45 -2.74
CA VAL A 119 -5.78 -12.55 -2.16
C VAL A 119 -5.70 -13.83 -1.36
N ILE A 120 -4.70 -14.64 -1.67
CA ILE A 120 -4.36 -15.86 -0.94
C ILE A 120 -2.89 -15.84 -0.54
N GLY A 121 -2.53 -16.63 0.47
CA GLY A 121 -1.14 -16.70 0.87
C GLY A 121 -0.87 -17.61 2.05
N SER A 122 0.38 -17.55 2.51
CA SER A 122 0.85 -18.29 3.68
C SER A 122 1.86 -17.48 4.47
N VAL A 123 1.93 -17.76 5.76
CA VAL A 123 3.00 -17.31 6.63
C VAL A 123 3.74 -18.52 7.18
N GLY A 124 5.06 -18.52 7.04
CA GLY A 124 5.93 -19.60 7.48
C GLY A 124 6.95 -19.13 8.49
N LEU A 125 7.41 -20.05 9.37
CA LEU A 125 8.54 -19.84 10.26
C LEU A 125 9.49 -21.04 10.14
N VAL A 126 10.72 -20.76 9.68
CA VAL A 126 11.80 -21.74 9.60
C VAL A 126 12.98 -21.26 10.43
N GLY A 127 13.25 -21.92 11.55
CA GLY A 127 14.21 -21.44 12.53
C GLY A 127 13.76 -20.09 13.12
N GLU A 128 14.52 -19.02 12.85
CA GLU A 128 14.21 -17.66 13.28
C GLU A 128 13.74 -16.75 12.11
N THR A 129 13.53 -17.34 10.94
CA THR A 129 13.17 -16.58 9.73
C THR A 129 11.71 -16.77 9.38
N TYR A 130 10.97 -15.69 9.37
CA TYR A 130 9.59 -15.62 8.88
C TYR A 130 9.59 -15.46 7.35
N SER A 131 8.62 -16.10 6.70
CA SER A 131 8.36 -15.95 5.29
C SER A 131 6.87 -15.67 5.09
N ILE A 132 6.52 -14.57 4.47
CA ILE A 132 5.14 -14.24 4.09
C ILE A 132 5.07 -14.24 2.58
N GLN A 133 4.21 -15.10 2.04
CA GLN A 133 3.94 -15.18 0.60
C GLN A 133 2.47 -14.89 0.38
N ALA A 134 2.18 -13.94 -0.51
CA ALA A 134 0.82 -13.62 -0.88
C ALA A 134 0.71 -13.30 -2.37
N ARG A 135 -0.46 -13.54 -2.96
CA ARG A 135 -0.71 -13.26 -4.37
C ARG A 135 -2.15 -12.83 -4.59
N ILE A 136 -2.35 -11.94 -5.55
CA ILE A 136 -3.67 -11.55 -6.04
C ILE A 136 -3.97 -12.39 -7.29
N ILE A 137 -5.16 -12.98 -7.32
CA ILE A 137 -5.66 -13.78 -8.42
C ILE A 137 -6.92 -13.12 -8.96
N ASP A 138 -6.99 -12.96 -10.26
CA ASP A 138 -8.20 -12.59 -10.97
C ASP A 138 -9.09 -13.81 -11.12
N VAL A 139 -10.32 -13.74 -10.62
CA VAL A 139 -11.23 -14.86 -10.50
C VAL A 139 -11.78 -15.29 -11.85
N GLU A 140 -11.99 -14.34 -12.77
CA GLU A 140 -12.55 -14.62 -14.10
C GLU A 140 -11.52 -15.34 -14.98
N SER A 141 -10.31 -14.79 -15.07
CA SER A 141 -9.25 -15.32 -15.95
C SER A 141 -8.37 -16.37 -15.28
N SER A 142 -8.50 -16.59 -13.98
CA SER A 142 -7.64 -17.48 -13.17
C SER A 142 -6.15 -17.09 -13.22
N ARG A 143 -5.84 -15.81 -13.46
CA ARG A 143 -4.45 -15.33 -13.60
C ARG A 143 -3.98 -14.69 -12.30
N ILE A 144 -2.72 -14.94 -11.98
CA ILE A 144 -2.02 -14.21 -10.93
C ILE A 144 -1.69 -12.81 -11.46
N LEU A 145 -2.20 -11.78 -10.80
CA LEU A 145 -1.96 -10.38 -11.13
C LEU A 145 -0.67 -9.88 -10.49
N ASN A 146 -0.54 -10.05 -9.18
CA ASN A 146 0.63 -9.62 -8.41
C ASN A 146 1.01 -10.70 -7.40
N VAL A 147 2.29 -10.71 -7.03
CA VAL A 147 2.88 -11.61 -6.02
C VAL A 147 3.75 -10.77 -5.10
N SER A 148 3.64 -11.04 -3.80
CA SER A 148 4.60 -10.57 -2.80
C SER A 148 5.23 -11.77 -2.11
N ASN A 149 6.54 -11.69 -1.88
CA ASN A 149 7.31 -12.71 -1.17
C ASN A 149 8.36 -12.01 -0.31
N GLU A 150 8.06 -11.90 0.98
CA GLU A 150 8.92 -11.23 1.94
C GLU A 150 9.46 -12.21 2.98
N THR A 151 10.74 -12.10 3.26
CA THR A 151 11.42 -12.85 4.32
C THR A 151 11.94 -11.89 5.37
N TYR A 152 11.80 -12.29 6.63
CA TYR A 152 12.17 -11.43 7.75
C TYR A 152 12.80 -12.23 8.88
N LYS A 153 13.94 -11.76 9.38
CA LYS A 153 14.59 -12.27 10.59
C LYS A 153 14.68 -11.16 11.61
N GLY A 154 14.03 -11.32 12.77
CA GLY A 154 14.04 -10.32 13.83
C GLY A 154 12.85 -10.42 14.77
N LEU A 155 12.53 -9.31 15.44
CA LEU A 155 11.45 -9.26 16.43
C LEU A 155 10.07 -9.42 15.77
N ARG A 156 9.19 -10.21 16.38
CA ARG A 156 7.82 -10.48 15.90
C ARG A 156 7.00 -9.22 15.65
N ASP A 157 7.16 -8.22 16.50
CA ASP A 157 6.40 -6.98 16.41
C ASP A 157 6.62 -6.26 15.08
N ASN A 158 7.79 -6.44 14.48
CA ASN A 158 8.09 -5.87 13.17
C ASN A 158 7.35 -6.55 12.01
N LEU A 159 6.80 -7.75 12.19
CA LEU A 159 5.97 -8.39 11.18
C LEU A 159 4.74 -7.53 10.89
N LEU A 160 4.06 -7.05 11.94
CA LEU A 160 2.86 -6.23 11.81
C LEU A 160 3.17 -4.80 11.34
N THR A 161 4.30 -4.24 11.75
CA THR A 161 4.60 -2.82 11.55
C THR A 161 5.45 -2.52 10.32
N ALA A 162 6.14 -3.51 9.79
CA ALA A 162 7.03 -3.34 8.63
C ALA A 162 6.75 -4.35 7.52
N VAL A 163 6.71 -5.66 7.83
CA VAL A 163 6.66 -6.69 6.79
C VAL A 163 5.29 -6.77 6.13
N VAL A 164 4.21 -6.86 6.91
CA VAL A 164 2.84 -6.93 6.35
C VAL A 164 2.47 -5.68 5.55
N PRO A 165 2.80 -4.43 5.98
CA PRO A 165 2.63 -3.25 5.14
C PRO A 165 3.40 -3.30 3.82
N ASP A 166 4.62 -3.87 3.81
CA ASP A 166 5.40 -4.01 2.59
C ASP A 166 4.76 -5.06 1.65
N VAL A 167 4.26 -6.18 2.19
CA VAL A 167 3.49 -7.20 1.45
C VAL A 167 2.23 -6.58 0.82
N ALA A 168 1.43 -5.86 1.62
CA ALA A 168 0.21 -5.22 1.13
C ALA A 168 0.51 -4.21 0.01
N TYR A 169 1.56 -3.40 0.18
CA TYR A 169 1.99 -2.44 -0.83
C TYR A 169 2.40 -3.12 -2.13
N GLU A 170 3.24 -4.18 -2.05
CA GLU A 170 3.70 -4.91 -3.24
C GLU A 170 2.53 -5.59 -3.97
N LEU A 171 1.55 -6.13 -3.23
CA LEU A 171 0.36 -6.71 -3.81
C LEU A 171 -0.46 -5.68 -4.59
N MET A 172 -0.71 -4.50 -4.00
CA MET A 172 -1.63 -3.52 -4.59
C MET A 172 -0.97 -2.69 -5.69
N TYR A 173 0.32 -2.38 -5.58
CA TYR A 173 1.03 -1.54 -6.56
C TYR A 173 1.88 -2.35 -7.56
N GLY A 174 2.07 -3.65 -7.35
CA GLY A 174 2.95 -4.48 -8.19
C GLY A 174 4.43 -4.11 -8.10
N ALA A 175 4.83 -3.36 -7.07
CA ALA A 175 6.19 -2.85 -6.89
C ALA A 175 6.57 -2.79 -5.42
N LYS A 176 7.84 -3.06 -5.11
CA LYS A 176 8.33 -2.95 -3.74
C LYS A 176 8.30 -1.52 -3.23
N ARG A 177 7.86 -1.37 -1.98
CA ARG A 177 7.85 -0.09 -1.30
C ARG A 177 9.28 0.46 -1.19
N LYS A 178 9.50 1.68 -1.69
CA LYS A 178 10.79 2.35 -1.56
C LYS A 178 11.04 2.65 -0.08
N SER A 179 11.98 1.93 0.53
CA SER A 179 12.37 2.20 1.92
C SER A 179 12.94 3.62 2.03
N SER A 180 12.34 4.44 2.87
CA SER A 180 12.78 5.82 3.14
C SER A 180 14.09 5.89 3.94
N LYS A 181 14.72 4.76 4.25
CA LYS A 181 16.00 4.71 4.99
C LYS A 181 17.10 5.54 4.31
N LYS A 182 17.12 5.63 2.96
CA LYS A 182 18.09 6.47 2.25
C LYS A 182 17.90 7.97 2.51
N LEU A 183 16.68 8.43 2.73
CA LEU A 183 16.43 9.86 2.99
C LEU A 183 16.94 10.28 4.38
N TYR A 184 16.85 9.39 5.36
CA TYR A 184 17.35 9.67 6.70
C TYR A 184 18.87 9.89 6.73
N TYR A 185 19.63 9.10 5.96
CA TYR A 185 21.07 9.29 5.84
C TYR A 185 21.45 10.58 5.11
N ILE A 186 20.69 11.00 4.12
CA ILE A 186 20.92 12.25 3.39
C ILE A 186 20.65 13.45 4.31
N ILE A 187 19.55 13.45 5.06
CA ILE A 187 19.21 14.52 6.01
C ILE A 187 20.24 14.57 7.16
N GLY A 188 20.63 13.42 7.70
CA GLY A 188 21.66 13.34 8.74
C GLY A 188 23.03 13.83 8.24
N GLY A 189 23.41 13.49 7.00
CA GLY A 189 24.65 13.93 6.38
C GLY A 189 24.69 15.44 6.11
N ILE A 190 23.59 16.03 5.67
CA ILE A 190 23.50 17.48 5.41
C ILE A 190 23.60 18.28 6.70
N VAL A 191 23.00 17.80 7.79
CA VAL A 191 23.09 18.49 9.08
C VAL A 191 24.51 18.49 9.63
N LEU A 192 25.27 17.40 9.45
CA LEU A 192 26.68 17.33 9.88
C LEU A 192 27.59 18.21 9.02
N VAL A 193 27.35 18.25 7.70
CA VAL A 193 28.15 19.12 6.81
C VAL A 193 27.78 20.60 7.02
N GLY A 194 26.49 20.91 7.26
CA GLY A 194 26.05 22.26 7.60
C GLY A 194 26.64 22.76 8.92
N GLY A 195 26.75 21.91 9.93
CA GLY A 195 27.39 22.23 11.22
C GLY A 195 28.90 22.53 11.09
N ALA A 196 29.60 21.80 10.24
CA ALA A 196 31.03 22.03 9.99
C ALA A 196 31.32 23.35 9.24
N VAL A 197 30.43 23.74 8.33
CA VAL A 197 30.56 25.00 7.57
C VAL A 197 30.33 26.24 8.46
N ILE A 198 29.41 26.15 9.41
CA ILE A 198 29.13 27.24 10.37
C ILE A 198 30.27 27.38 11.38
N ALA A 199 30.94 26.28 11.79
CA ALA A 199 32.10 26.33 12.66
C ALA A 199 33.35 26.95 11.98
N GLY A 200 33.46 26.82 10.64
CA GLY A 200 34.53 27.37 9.86
C GLY A 200 34.43 28.90 9.59
N LEU A 201 33.24 29.50 9.71
CA LEU A 201 32.99 30.93 9.44
C LEU A 201 33.07 31.83 10.69
N SER A 202 33.14 31.26 11.90
CA SER A 202 33.21 32.03 13.15
C SER A 202 34.62 32.05 13.81
N GLY A 203 35.65 31.52 13.17
CA GLY A 203 37.02 31.46 13.65
C GLY A 203 37.89 32.64 13.23
N GLY A 204 37.62 33.81 13.79
CA GLY A 204 38.53 34.94 13.78
C GLY A 204 39.19 35.13 15.16
N SER A 205 40.51 34.90 15.21
CA SER A 205 41.47 35.43 16.17
C SER A 205 41.36 35.07 17.66
N GLY A 206 42.35 34.37 18.19
CA GLY A 206 42.69 34.36 19.60
C GLY A 206 43.35 33.05 20.06
N GLY A 207 44.66 33.06 20.28
CA GLY A 207 45.51 31.91 20.66
C GLY A 207 45.26 31.35 22.05
N GLY A 208 45.81 30.16 22.33
CA GLY A 208 45.90 29.55 23.67
C GLY A 208 45.76 28.04 23.66
N ASP A 209 46.83 27.41 23.55
CA ASP A 209 47.43 26.20 24.16
C ASP A 209 46.56 25.16 24.89
N SER A 210 46.94 23.91 24.63
CA SER A 210 46.96 22.66 25.43
C SER A 210 45.66 21.89 25.69
N GLY A 211 45.72 20.61 25.36
CA GLY A 211 45.09 19.53 26.10
C GLY A 211 44.37 18.49 25.27
N GLY A 212 45.03 17.36 25.09
CA GLY A 212 44.62 16.17 24.36
C GLY A 212 43.29 15.53 24.77
N GLY A 213 42.73 14.79 23.85
CA GLY A 213 41.56 13.94 24.02
C GLY A 213 41.25 13.26 22.70
N GLU A 214 42.04 12.24 22.37
CA GLU A 214 41.71 11.29 21.30
C GLU A 214 40.46 10.49 21.70
N GLY A 215 39.41 10.76 21.04
CA GLY A 215 38.22 9.93 21.04
C GLY A 215 37.94 9.41 19.62
N THR A 216 38.73 8.48 19.17
CA THR A 216 38.45 7.71 17.96
C THR A 216 37.28 6.77 18.22
N ALA A 217 36.09 7.13 17.82
CA ALA A 217 34.98 6.20 17.70
C ALA A 217 35.24 5.34 16.45
N VAL A 218 35.74 4.14 16.70
CA VAL A 218 35.84 3.10 15.67
C VAL A 218 34.44 2.54 15.47
N ILE A 219 33.86 2.86 14.32
CA ILE A 219 32.63 2.20 13.88
C ILE A 219 33.08 0.96 13.10
N ASP A 220 32.99 -0.21 13.76
CA ASP A 220 33.12 -1.49 13.08
C ASP A 220 31.96 -1.67 12.10
N ILE A 221 32.24 -1.46 10.82
CA ILE A 221 31.35 -1.86 9.74
C ILE A 221 31.61 -3.35 9.51
N ILE A 222 30.79 -4.20 10.07
CA ILE A 222 30.74 -5.62 9.70
C ILE A 222 30.04 -5.67 8.34
N LEU A 223 30.84 -5.79 7.27
CA LEU A 223 30.40 -6.26 5.97
C LEU A 223 30.43 -7.78 6.04
N ASP A 224 29.27 -8.40 6.21
CA ASP A 224 29.09 -9.83 5.99
C ASP A 224 28.73 -10.06 4.51
N GLU A 225 29.50 -10.96 3.88
CA GLU A 225 29.39 -11.41 2.50
C GLU A 225 28.08 -12.16 2.21
#